data_4a7df58d6fe7cce8b8d8b187c4c9801c
#
_entry.id   4a7df58d6fe7cce8b8d8b187c4c9801c
#
_cell.length_a   1.000
_cell.length_b   1.000
_cell.length_c   1.000
_cell.angle_alpha   90.00
_cell.angle_beta   90.00
_cell.angle_gamma   90.00
#
_symmetry.space_group_name_H-M   'P 1'
#
loop_
_entity.id
_entity.type
_entity.pdbx_description
1 polymer ?
#
loop_
_entity_poly.entity_id
_entity_poly.type
_entity_poly.pdbx_seq_one_letter_code
_entity_poly.pdbx_strand_id
1 'polypeptide(L)'
;MKNIKVNCGNIEISNNNKIFIIAGPCQLETEQHAMDMAGKIKEITSKFNMGFVYKTSFDKANRTSLKGQRGMGLEQSLPIFDKIKKELDVPILTDIHNAEQCAVVAPHVDVLQIPAFLCRQTDLLIAAAKTEKIINVKKGQFLAPWDMVNVTKKIADSGNNNILVTERGASFGYNTLVSDMRSLPIMAKNGYPVIFDATHSVQQPGGLGETSGGQREFVEYLARAAVAVGVAGVFIETHQDPDNAPSDGPNMVPLDKLENLLKQLNDIDNLIKK
;
A
#
# COMPACT_ATOMS: atom_id res chain seq x y z
N MET A 1 -1.07 9.61 23.48
CA MET A 1 -0.03 9.11 22.55
C MET A 1 0.25 10.19 21.52
N LYS A 2 1.48 10.28 21.00
CA LYS A 2 1.80 11.18 19.89
C LYS A 2 0.99 10.71 18.67
N ASN A 3 0.27 11.63 18.00
CA ASN A 3 -0.49 11.33 16.77
C ASN A 3 0.06 12.25 15.67
N ILE A 4 0.91 11.69 14.83
CA ILE A 4 1.55 12.43 13.74
C ILE A 4 0.56 12.51 12.59
N LYS A 5 0.41 13.70 12.03
CA LYS A 5 -0.37 13.94 10.82
C LYS A 5 0.56 14.00 9.62
N VAL A 6 0.17 13.33 8.54
CA VAL A 6 0.87 13.34 7.26
C VAL A 6 -0.08 13.86 6.21
N ASN A 7 0.33 14.84 5.41
CA ASN A 7 -0.50 15.43 4.36
C ASN A 7 -0.10 14.89 2.99
N CYS A 8 -1.04 14.26 2.29
CA CYS A 8 -0.89 13.76 0.93
C CYS A 8 -1.87 14.51 0.02
N GLY A 9 -1.40 15.52 -0.69
CA GLY A 9 -2.29 16.45 -1.39
C GLY A 9 -3.29 17.09 -0.42
N ASN A 10 -4.57 16.91 -0.68
CA ASN A 10 -5.67 17.38 0.16
C ASN A 10 -6.09 16.38 1.27
N ILE A 11 -5.38 15.27 1.42
CA ILE A 11 -5.72 14.22 2.39
C ILE A 11 -4.85 14.40 3.65
N GLU A 12 -5.46 14.70 4.79
CA GLU A 12 -4.80 14.67 6.10
C GLU A 12 -4.90 13.27 6.69
N ILE A 13 -3.79 12.56 6.77
CA ILE A 13 -3.68 11.16 7.20
C ILE A 13 -3.25 11.11 8.67
N SER A 14 -4.04 10.46 9.52
CA SER A 14 -3.67 10.15 10.91
C SER A 14 -4.47 8.96 11.43
N ASN A 15 -4.05 8.37 12.55
CA ASN A 15 -4.79 7.25 13.16
C ASN A 15 -6.17 7.65 13.70
N ASN A 16 -6.43 8.94 13.89
CA ASN A 16 -7.69 9.46 14.44
C ASN A 16 -8.63 10.03 13.37
N ASN A 17 -8.13 10.26 12.16
CA ASN A 17 -8.95 10.78 11.07
C ASN A 17 -9.70 9.65 10.37
N LYS A 18 -10.71 10.02 9.58
CA LYS A 18 -11.40 9.09 8.69
C LYS A 18 -10.38 8.28 7.89
N ILE A 19 -10.63 6.99 7.70
CA ILE A 19 -9.75 6.14 6.90
C ILE A 19 -9.62 6.68 5.48
N PHE A 20 -8.40 6.58 4.94
CA PHE A 20 -8.15 6.79 3.51
C PHE A 20 -7.81 5.47 2.83
N ILE A 21 -7.88 5.45 1.51
CA ILE A 21 -7.70 4.25 0.71
C ILE A 21 -6.46 4.41 -0.18
N ILE A 22 -5.57 3.43 -0.11
CA ILE A 22 -4.52 3.21 -1.12
C ILE A 22 -5.00 2.07 -1.99
N ALA A 23 -5.29 2.31 -3.27
CA ALA A 23 -5.79 1.26 -4.14
C ALA A 23 -5.34 1.41 -5.59
N GLY A 24 -5.32 0.28 -6.31
CA GLY A 24 -4.99 0.19 -7.73
C GLY A 24 -4.53 -1.22 -8.11
N PRO A 25 -4.15 -1.45 -9.37
CA PRO A 25 -3.68 -2.75 -9.82
C PRO A 25 -2.30 -3.06 -9.25
N CYS A 26 -1.97 -4.34 -9.16
CA CYS A 26 -0.69 -4.81 -8.64
C CYS A 26 0.49 -4.16 -9.36
N GLN A 27 0.45 -4.11 -10.70
CA GLN A 27 1.48 -3.50 -11.55
C GLN A 27 0.87 -2.62 -12.63
N LEU A 28 1.67 -1.71 -13.17
CA LEU A 28 1.30 -0.88 -14.32
C LEU A 28 1.32 -1.73 -15.59
N GLU A 29 0.19 -1.79 -16.30
CA GLU A 29 0.01 -2.61 -17.49
C GLU A 29 0.06 -1.77 -18.77
N THR A 30 -0.79 -0.75 -18.85
CA THR A 30 -0.81 0.24 -19.94
C THR A 30 -1.24 1.60 -19.38
N GLU A 31 -0.97 2.68 -20.11
CA GLU A 31 -1.44 4.02 -19.76
C GLU A 31 -2.97 4.06 -19.66
N GLN A 32 -3.67 3.54 -20.68
CA GLN A 32 -5.14 3.56 -20.70
C GLN A 32 -5.73 2.80 -19.51
N HIS A 33 -5.19 1.60 -19.22
CA HIS A 33 -5.62 0.81 -18.07
C HIS A 33 -5.43 1.58 -16.75
N ALA A 34 -4.28 2.23 -16.60
CA ALA A 34 -3.99 3.00 -15.38
C ALA A 34 -4.95 4.18 -15.20
N MET A 35 -5.24 4.92 -16.27
CA MET A 35 -6.20 6.03 -16.27
C MET A 35 -7.62 5.56 -15.92
N ASP A 36 -8.07 4.47 -16.54
CA ASP A 36 -9.40 3.90 -16.31
C ASP A 36 -9.56 3.40 -14.88
N MET A 37 -8.55 2.69 -14.37
CA MET A 37 -8.56 2.18 -12.99
C MET A 37 -8.53 3.32 -11.97
N ALA A 38 -7.64 4.29 -12.13
CA ALA A 38 -7.55 5.43 -11.22
C ALA A 38 -8.85 6.25 -11.21
N GLY A 39 -9.45 6.49 -12.38
CA GLY A 39 -10.73 7.21 -12.51
C GLY A 39 -11.88 6.49 -11.82
N LYS A 40 -12.05 5.20 -12.07
CA LYS A 40 -13.10 4.38 -11.44
C LYS A 40 -12.95 4.27 -9.93
N ILE A 41 -11.73 4.07 -9.43
CA ILE A 41 -11.50 4.00 -7.98
C ILE A 41 -11.75 5.37 -7.33
N LYS A 42 -11.34 6.47 -7.97
CA LYS A 42 -11.65 7.83 -7.51
C LYS A 42 -13.17 8.06 -7.40
N GLU A 43 -13.92 7.64 -8.42
CA GLU A 43 -15.39 7.72 -8.40
C GLU A 43 -15.99 6.96 -7.20
N ILE A 44 -15.55 5.71 -7.00
CA ILE A 44 -16.04 4.86 -5.91
C ILE A 44 -15.70 5.47 -4.53
N THR A 45 -14.46 5.90 -4.31
CA THR A 45 -14.02 6.47 -3.01
C THR A 45 -14.72 7.80 -2.70
N SER A 46 -15.02 8.60 -3.74
CA SER A 46 -15.73 9.87 -3.60
C SER A 46 -17.15 9.71 -3.07
N LYS A 47 -17.85 8.61 -3.38
CA LYS A 47 -19.19 8.31 -2.85
C LYS A 47 -19.23 8.23 -1.32
N PHE A 48 -18.10 7.91 -0.70
CA PHE A 48 -17.97 7.79 0.75
C PHE A 48 -17.16 8.95 1.37
N ASN A 49 -16.79 9.95 0.59
CA ASN A 49 -15.90 11.03 1.02
C ASN A 49 -14.61 10.50 1.69
N MET A 50 -13.99 9.50 1.09
CA MET A 50 -12.72 8.90 1.49
C MET A 50 -11.57 9.52 0.71
N GLY A 51 -10.47 9.86 1.40
CA GLY A 51 -9.22 10.18 0.73
C GLY A 51 -8.72 8.99 -0.09
N PHE A 52 -8.15 9.25 -1.26
CA PHE A 52 -7.68 8.20 -2.18
C PHE A 52 -6.27 8.49 -2.70
N VAL A 53 -5.40 7.49 -2.63
CA VAL A 53 -4.08 7.47 -3.23
C VAL A 53 -4.03 6.31 -4.23
N TYR A 54 -3.79 6.60 -5.50
CA TYR A 54 -3.67 5.56 -6.52
C TYR A 54 -2.33 4.85 -6.39
N LYS A 55 -2.38 3.52 -6.37
CA LYS A 55 -1.19 2.66 -6.28
C LYS A 55 -1.03 1.79 -7.51
N THR A 56 0.15 1.81 -8.07
CA THR A 56 0.61 0.79 -9.02
C THR A 56 2.14 0.70 -9.01
N SER A 57 2.68 -0.48 -9.33
CA SER A 57 4.14 -0.68 -9.38
C SER A 57 4.64 -0.61 -10.81
N PHE A 58 5.71 0.13 -11.06
CA PHE A 58 6.36 0.17 -12.37
C PHE A 58 7.17 -1.10 -12.65
N ASP A 59 7.59 -1.80 -11.60
CA ASP A 59 8.37 -3.04 -11.68
C ASP A 59 8.01 -3.96 -10.51
N LYS A 60 7.96 -5.25 -10.78
CA LYS A 60 7.88 -6.32 -9.79
C LYS A 60 9.23 -7.01 -9.66
N ALA A 61 10.15 -6.35 -8.93
CA ALA A 61 11.56 -6.76 -8.85
C ALA A 61 11.80 -8.11 -8.14
N ASN A 62 10.82 -8.61 -7.37
CA ASN A 62 10.93 -9.83 -6.56
C ASN A 62 10.09 -11.01 -7.07
N ARG A 63 9.93 -11.14 -8.40
CA ARG A 63 9.22 -12.27 -8.99
C ARG A 63 9.84 -13.62 -8.61
N THR A 64 9.00 -14.60 -8.34
CA THR A 64 9.43 -15.99 -8.05
C THR A 64 10.09 -16.62 -9.27
N SER A 65 9.60 -16.36 -10.48
CA SER A 65 10.13 -16.88 -11.74
C SER A 65 10.72 -15.76 -12.60
N LEU A 66 11.84 -16.03 -13.27
CA LEU A 66 12.43 -15.12 -14.28
C LEU A 66 11.48 -14.84 -15.46
N LYS A 67 10.52 -15.73 -15.72
CA LYS A 67 9.50 -15.57 -16.78
C LYS A 67 8.34 -14.68 -16.35
N GLY A 68 8.22 -14.30 -15.07
CA GLY A 68 7.17 -13.47 -14.54
C GLY A 68 7.18 -12.08 -15.17
N GLN A 69 6.00 -11.57 -15.52
CA GLN A 69 5.86 -10.20 -16.02
C GLN A 69 6.25 -9.20 -14.92
N ARG A 70 7.11 -8.24 -15.25
CA ARG A 70 7.64 -7.27 -14.30
C ARG A 70 6.95 -5.91 -14.31
N GLY A 71 6.15 -5.62 -15.32
CA GLY A 71 5.53 -4.31 -15.53
C GLY A 71 6.17 -3.54 -16.70
N MET A 72 5.82 -2.26 -16.85
CA MET A 72 6.30 -1.43 -17.96
C MET A 72 7.75 -0.94 -17.80
N GLY A 73 8.31 -1.05 -16.61
CA GLY A 73 9.61 -0.48 -16.29
C GLY A 73 9.55 1.01 -15.91
N LEU A 74 10.67 1.49 -15.36
CA LEU A 74 10.72 2.81 -14.74
C LEU A 74 10.44 3.94 -15.75
N GLU A 75 11.24 4.02 -16.81
CA GLU A 75 11.19 5.15 -17.76
C GLU A 75 9.82 5.35 -18.42
N GLN A 76 9.15 4.24 -18.77
CA GLN A 76 7.83 4.30 -19.41
C GLN A 76 6.71 4.65 -18.41
N SER A 77 6.92 4.40 -17.13
CA SER A 77 5.90 4.62 -16.10
C SER A 77 5.82 6.05 -15.61
N LEU A 78 6.95 6.79 -15.59
CA LEU A 78 6.99 8.15 -15.03
C LEU A 78 6.03 9.12 -15.73
N PRO A 79 5.96 9.19 -17.09
CA PRO A 79 5.00 10.06 -17.75
C PRO A 79 3.54 9.71 -17.46
N ILE A 80 3.25 8.41 -17.23
CA ILE A 80 1.90 7.94 -16.90
C ILE A 80 1.50 8.43 -15.50
N PHE A 81 2.42 8.40 -14.54
CA PHE A 81 2.18 8.96 -13.21
C PHE A 81 1.86 10.46 -13.28
N ASP A 82 2.65 11.23 -14.02
CA ASP A 82 2.40 12.66 -14.22
C ASP A 82 1.02 12.92 -14.85
N LYS A 83 0.64 12.12 -15.84
CA LYS A 83 -0.65 12.23 -16.51
C LYS A 83 -1.82 11.97 -15.55
N ILE A 84 -1.77 10.90 -14.76
CA ILE A 84 -2.80 10.59 -13.76
C ILE A 84 -2.94 11.74 -12.76
N LYS A 85 -1.84 12.27 -12.24
CA LYS A 85 -1.84 13.40 -11.30
C LYS A 85 -2.47 14.63 -11.93
N LYS A 86 -2.08 14.95 -13.16
CA LYS A 86 -2.54 16.15 -13.87
C LYS A 86 -4.02 16.08 -14.25
N GLU A 87 -4.47 14.97 -14.80
CA GLU A 87 -5.81 14.84 -15.37
C GLU A 87 -6.86 14.41 -14.34
N LEU A 88 -6.45 13.59 -13.37
CA LEU A 88 -7.38 13.06 -12.38
C LEU A 88 -7.25 13.71 -11.00
N ASP A 89 -6.23 14.54 -10.76
CA ASP A 89 -5.96 15.13 -9.44
C ASP A 89 -5.96 14.06 -8.32
N VAL A 90 -5.19 12.98 -8.54
CA VAL A 90 -5.07 11.85 -7.61
C VAL A 90 -3.61 11.67 -7.23
N PRO A 91 -3.26 11.69 -5.94
CA PRO A 91 -1.92 11.36 -5.47
C PRO A 91 -1.51 9.93 -5.85
N ILE A 92 -0.22 9.74 -6.13
CA ILE A 92 0.36 8.47 -6.59
C ILE A 92 1.27 7.85 -5.55
N LEU A 93 1.15 6.54 -5.37
CA LEU A 93 2.08 5.69 -4.65
C LEU A 93 2.68 4.65 -5.59
N THR A 94 4.01 4.49 -5.58
CA THR A 94 4.69 3.39 -6.26
C THR A 94 5.84 2.82 -5.42
N ASP A 95 6.23 1.57 -5.72
CA ASP A 95 7.36 0.91 -5.05
C ASP A 95 8.70 1.46 -5.56
N ILE A 96 9.71 1.45 -4.69
CA ILE A 96 11.12 1.65 -5.04
C ILE A 96 11.92 0.45 -4.52
N HIS A 97 12.97 0.03 -5.24
CA HIS A 97 13.69 -1.21 -4.96
C HIS A 97 15.17 -1.01 -4.62
N ASN A 98 15.74 0.15 -4.97
CA ASN A 98 17.11 0.56 -4.65
C ASN A 98 17.21 2.06 -4.41
N ALA A 99 18.36 2.51 -3.89
CA ALA A 99 18.55 3.91 -3.50
C ALA A 99 18.54 4.87 -4.70
N GLU A 100 19.02 4.43 -5.86
CA GLU A 100 19.14 5.23 -7.08
C GLU A 100 17.75 5.60 -7.64
N GLN A 101 16.76 4.72 -7.49
CA GLN A 101 15.39 4.97 -7.93
C GLN A 101 14.71 6.09 -7.14
N CYS A 102 15.10 6.32 -5.89
CA CYS A 102 14.42 7.29 -5.02
C CYS A 102 14.36 8.69 -5.63
N ALA A 103 15.52 9.22 -6.06
CA ALA A 103 15.62 10.56 -6.63
C ALA A 103 14.93 10.68 -7.99
N VAL A 104 14.93 9.60 -8.78
CA VAL A 104 14.32 9.56 -10.12
C VAL A 104 12.79 9.49 -10.04
N VAL A 105 12.25 8.70 -9.11
CA VAL A 105 10.80 8.49 -8.96
C VAL A 105 10.12 9.63 -8.21
N ALA A 106 10.79 10.21 -7.21
CA ALA A 106 10.20 11.20 -6.31
C ALA A 106 9.52 12.41 -7.01
N PRO A 107 10.03 12.99 -8.11
CA PRO A 107 9.34 14.08 -8.79
C PRO A 107 7.94 13.72 -9.32
N HIS A 108 7.72 12.45 -9.65
CA HIS A 108 6.53 11.95 -10.35
C HIS A 108 5.44 11.41 -9.42
N VAL A 109 5.78 11.12 -8.14
CA VAL A 109 4.85 10.52 -7.17
C VAL A 109 4.77 11.32 -5.88
N ASP A 110 3.78 11.01 -5.05
CA ASP A 110 3.56 11.65 -3.74
C ASP A 110 4.02 10.76 -2.59
N VAL A 111 3.99 9.45 -2.80
CA VAL A 111 4.37 8.45 -1.80
C VAL A 111 5.34 7.44 -2.43
N LEU A 112 6.52 7.31 -1.82
CA LEU A 112 7.47 6.23 -2.11
C LEU A 112 7.20 5.06 -1.18
N GLN A 113 6.98 3.87 -1.73
CA GLN A 113 6.77 2.66 -0.95
C GLN A 113 8.03 1.82 -0.86
N ILE A 114 8.41 1.48 0.38
CA ILE A 114 9.45 0.49 0.66
C ILE A 114 8.79 -0.89 0.75
N PRO A 115 9.11 -1.84 -0.16
CA PRO A 115 8.60 -3.20 -0.10
C PRO A 115 8.97 -3.92 1.20
N ALA A 116 8.14 -4.89 1.60
CA ALA A 116 8.29 -5.59 2.87
C ALA A 116 9.66 -6.27 3.05
N PHE A 117 10.19 -6.89 2.00
CA PHE A 117 11.51 -7.55 2.05
C PHE A 117 12.66 -6.55 2.27
N LEU A 118 12.47 -5.29 1.87
CA LEU A 118 13.49 -4.24 1.93
C LEU A 118 13.33 -3.31 3.14
N CYS A 119 12.37 -3.56 4.01
CA CYS A 119 12.00 -2.65 5.11
C CYS A 119 13.16 -2.34 6.11
N ARG A 120 14.22 -3.14 6.13
CA ARG A 120 15.40 -2.93 6.99
C ARG A 120 16.62 -2.38 6.26
N GLN A 121 16.58 -2.21 4.93
CA GLN A 121 17.71 -1.74 4.13
C GLN A 121 18.01 -0.26 4.43
N THR A 122 19.07 -0.02 5.20
CA THR A 122 19.38 1.31 5.74
C THR A 122 19.59 2.33 4.63
N ASP A 123 20.39 2.01 3.61
CA ASP A 123 20.71 2.95 2.53
C ASP A 123 19.46 3.32 1.70
N LEU A 124 18.56 2.36 1.47
CA LEU A 124 17.29 2.60 0.79
C LEU A 124 16.39 3.53 1.61
N LEU A 125 16.27 3.29 2.93
CA LEU A 125 15.47 4.13 3.82
C LEU A 125 16.00 5.56 3.88
N ILE A 126 17.33 5.75 3.97
CA ILE A 126 17.98 7.06 3.97
C ILE A 126 17.77 7.77 2.63
N ALA A 127 17.96 7.07 1.51
CA ALA A 127 17.77 7.65 0.18
C ALA A 127 16.30 8.08 -0.04
N ALA A 128 15.35 7.25 0.38
CA ALA A 128 13.93 7.61 0.32
C ALA A 128 13.62 8.83 1.21
N ALA A 129 14.13 8.87 2.45
CA ALA A 129 13.94 9.99 3.36
C ALA A 129 14.40 11.33 2.77
N LYS A 130 15.56 11.32 2.10
CA LYS A 130 16.15 12.51 1.47
C LYS A 130 15.32 13.12 0.33
N THR A 131 14.33 12.40 -0.18
CA THR A 131 13.42 12.93 -1.21
C THR A 131 12.35 13.86 -0.64
N GLU A 132 12.19 13.90 0.68
CA GLU A 132 11.14 14.64 1.42
C GLU A 132 9.70 14.20 1.07
N LYS A 133 9.53 13.17 0.25
CA LYS A 133 8.23 12.57 -0.05
C LYS A 133 7.69 11.78 1.16
N ILE A 134 6.42 11.44 1.10
CA ILE A 134 5.83 10.51 2.08
C ILE A 134 6.45 9.12 1.84
N ILE A 135 6.91 8.49 2.92
CA ILE A 135 7.49 7.15 2.85
C ILE A 135 6.53 6.15 3.49
N ASN A 136 5.94 5.29 2.67
CA ASN A 136 5.14 4.17 3.16
C ASN A 136 6.04 2.94 3.31
N VAL A 137 6.25 2.47 4.54
CA VAL A 137 7.06 1.26 4.76
C VAL A 137 6.16 0.07 5.04
N LYS A 138 6.21 -0.93 4.17
CA LYS A 138 5.58 -2.24 4.42
C LYS A 138 6.38 -3.01 5.46
N LYS A 139 5.75 -3.40 6.58
CA LYS A 139 6.40 -4.23 7.58
C LYS A 139 6.78 -5.59 6.97
N GLY A 140 8.03 -5.99 7.10
CA GLY A 140 8.48 -7.32 6.67
C GLY A 140 7.72 -8.44 7.38
N GLN A 141 7.44 -9.52 6.66
CA GLN A 141 6.76 -10.70 7.22
C GLN A 141 7.52 -11.36 8.36
N PHE A 142 8.83 -11.12 8.40
CA PHE A 142 9.78 -11.61 9.41
C PHE A 142 9.96 -10.65 10.59
N LEU A 143 9.41 -9.42 10.51
CA LEU A 143 9.67 -8.35 11.48
C LEU A 143 8.55 -8.27 12.52
N ALA A 144 8.93 -8.18 13.78
CA ALA A 144 7.98 -7.93 14.85
C ALA A 144 7.42 -6.49 14.79
N PRO A 145 6.14 -6.27 15.16
CA PRO A 145 5.53 -4.94 15.05
C PRO A 145 6.22 -3.87 15.91
N TRP A 146 6.77 -4.22 17.06
CA TRP A 146 7.55 -3.27 17.90
C TRP A 146 8.89 -2.89 17.30
N ASP A 147 9.47 -3.70 16.40
CA ASP A 147 10.74 -3.38 15.73
C ASP A 147 10.57 -2.34 14.61
N MET A 148 9.33 -2.03 14.21
CA MET A 148 9.06 -0.95 13.26
C MET A 148 9.51 0.42 13.77
N VAL A 149 9.66 0.59 15.10
CA VAL A 149 10.25 1.82 15.66
C VAL A 149 11.66 2.07 15.14
N ASN A 150 12.47 1.02 14.97
CA ASN A 150 13.84 1.15 14.45
C ASN A 150 13.84 1.53 12.97
N VAL A 151 12.87 1.04 12.19
CA VAL A 151 12.71 1.38 10.78
C VAL A 151 12.30 2.85 10.61
N THR A 152 11.24 3.26 11.30
CA THR A 152 10.76 4.66 11.25
C THR A 152 11.78 5.64 11.79
N LYS A 153 12.56 5.25 12.82
CA LYS A 153 13.63 6.08 13.37
C LYS A 153 14.74 6.38 12.36
N LYS A 154 15.12 5.42 11.51
CA LYS A 154 16.12 5.67 10.45
C LYS A 154 15.65 6.74 9.47
N ILE A 155 14.37 6.74 9.10
CA ILE A 155 13.79 7.74 8.21
C ILE A 155 13.70 9.11 8.91
N ALA A 156 13.20 9.13 10.14
CA ALA A 156 13.05 10.35 10.93
C ALA A 156 14.40 11.01 11.26
N ASP A 157 15.41 10.24 11.68
CA ASP A 157 16.76 10.73 11.95
C ASP A 157 17.47 11.23 10.66
N SER A 158 16.97 10.82 9.48
CA SER A 158 17.41 11.35 8.19
C SER A 158 16.68 12.63 7.77
N GLY A 159 15.84 13.20 8.64
CA GLY A 159 15.18 14.49 8.44
C GLY A 159 13.73 14.42 7.91
N ASN A 160 13.16 13.23 7.69
CA ASN A 160 11.81 13.08 7.14
C ASN A 160 10.86 12.43 8.15
N ASN A 161 9.81 13.15 8.54
CA ASN A 161 8.77 12.66 9.44
C ASN A 161 7.44 12.32 8.72
N ASN A 162 7.39 12.42 7.39
CA ASN A 162 6.23 12.04 6.58
C ASN A 162 6.24 10.52 6.36
N ILE A 163 5.90 9.75 7.38
CA ILE A 163 6.04 8.29 7.39
C ILE A 163 4.66 7.65 7.59
N LEU A 164 4.37 6.64 6.78
CA LEU A 164 3.27 5.70 6.95
C LEU A 164 3.86 4.31 7.21
N VAL A 165 3.23 3.52 8.07
CA VAL A 165 3.64 2.14 8.35
C VAL A 165 2.52 1.18 7.98
N THR A 166 2.83 0.14 7.22
CA THR A 166 1.83 -0.78 6.67
C THR A 166 2.04 -2.20 7.20
N GLU A 167 1.03 -2.73 7.89
CA GLU A 167 0.93 -4.15 8.25
C GLU A 167 0.46 -4.96 7.04
N ARG A 168 1.05 -6.13 6.82
CA ARG A 168 0.72 -7.01 5.67
C ARG A 168 0.82 -8.51 6.01
N GLY A 169 0.76 -8.86 7.27
CA GLY A 169 0.92 -10.23 7.75
C GLY A 169 2.37 -10.60 8.12
N ALA A 170 2.49 -11.57 8.97
CA ALA A 170 3.74 -12.20 9.38
C ALA A 170 3.79 -13.65 8.92
N SER A 171 4.98 -14.16 8.57
CA SER A 171 5.17 -15.56 8.20
C SER A 171 4.81 -16.48 9.34
N PHE A 172 4.00 -17.49 9.06
CA PHE A 172 3.58 -18.50 10.01
C PHE A 172 3.74 -19.90 9.38
N GLY A 173 4.92 -20.48 9.55
CA GLY A 173 5.31 -21.67 8.80
C GLY A 173 5.68 -21.35 7.35
N TYR A 174 5.53 -22.33 6.46
CA TYR A 174 5.83 -22.21 5.03
C TYR A 174 4.62 -21.69 4.25
N ASN A 175 4.85 -20.75 3.33
CA ASN A 175 3.86 -20.25 2.36
C ASN A 175 2.55 -19.71 2.99
N THR A 176 2.55 -19.41 4.29
CA THR A 176 1.36 -18.95 5.02
C THR A 176 1.66 -17.68 5.79
N LEU A 177 0.70 -16.77 5.79
CA LEU A 177 0.74 -15.52 6.55
C LEU A 177 -0.40 -15.48 7.57
N VAL A 178 -0.13 -14.87 8.72
CA VAL A 178 -1.13 -14.56 9.74
C VAL A 178 -1.08 -13.07 10.05
N SER A 179 -2.25 -12.44 10.12
CA SER A 179 -2.38 -11.05 10.54
C SER A 179 -2.72 -10.99 12.03
N ASP A 180 -1.75 -10.57 12.84
CA ASP A 180 -1.99 -10.28 14.25
C ASP A 180 -2.58 -8.87 14.39
N MET A 181 -3.88 -8.76 14.66
CA MET A 181 -4.56 -7.48 14.81
C MET A 181 -3.99 -6.62 15.94
N ARG A 182 -3.30 -7.20 16.92
CA ARG A 182 -2.58 -6.47 17.96
C ARG A 182 -1.39 -5.68 17.42
N SER A 183 -0.85 -6.09 16.26
CA SER A 183 0.26 -5.39 15.61
C SER A 183 -0.10 -3.94 15.28
N LEU A 184 -1.36 -3.66 14.94
CA LEU A 184 -1.85 -2.35 14.55
C LEU A 184 -1.73 -1.33 15.69
N PRO A 185 -2.32 -1.53 16.88
CA PRO A 185 -2.13 -0.60 17.98
C PRO A 185 -0.70 -0.59 18.53
N ILE A 186 0.07 -1.68 18.39
CA ILE A 186 1.49 -1.70 18.78
C ILE A 186 2.28 -0.72 17.91
N MET A 187 2.12 -0.77 16.59
CA MET A 187 2.80 0.17 15.68
C MET A 187 2.30 1.60 15.85
N ALA A 188 1.00 1.80 16.11
CA ALA A 188 0.42 3.12 16.33
C ALA A 188 1.00 3.86 17.55
N LYS A 189 1.59 3.14 18.54
CA LYS A 189 2.27 3.76 19.69
C LYS A 189 3.46 4.64 19.27
N ASN A 190 4.06 4.39 18.11
CA ASN A 190 5.14 5.22 17.57
C ASN A 190 4.63 6.57 17.05
N GLY A 191 3.33 6.75 16.95
CA GLY A 191 2.67 7.99 16.55
C GLY A 191 2.42 8.14 15.05
N TYR A 192 3.04 7.32 14.20
CA TYR A 192 2.85 7.36 12.75
C TYR A 192 1.52 6.71 12.33
N PRO A 193 0.89 7.19 11.25
CA PRO A 193 -0.31 6.55 10.70
C PRO A 193 -0.05 5.10 10.32
N VAL A 194 -0.96 4.22 10.74
CA VAL A 194 -0.88 2.78 10.48
C VAL A 194 -1.87 2.41 9.38
N ILE A 195 -1.37 1.73 8.35
CA ILE A 195 -2.13 1.22 7.22
C ILE A 195 -2.24 -0.30 7.35
N PHE A 196 -3.39 -0.86 7.00
CA PHE A 196 -3.54 -2.30 6.87
C PHE A 196 -3.62 -2.69 5.39
N ASP A 197 -2.70 -3.54 4.95
CA ASP A 197 -2.73 -4.12 3.61
C ASP A 197 -3.62 -5.36 3.62
N ALA A 198 -4.84 -5.21 3.14
CA ALA A 198 -5.85 -6.26 3.16
C ALA A 198 -5.56 -7.37 2.13
N THR A 199 -4.97 -7.01 0.98
CA THR A 199 -4.76 -7.95 -0.12
C THR A 199 -3.49 -8.79 0.03
N HIS A 200 -2.38 -8.19 0.50
CA HIS A 200 -1.17 -8.97 0.71
C HIS A 200 -1.19 -9.77 2.04
N SER A 201 -2.08 -9.45 2.96
CA SER A 201 -2.25 -10.21 4.20
C SER A 201 -2.78 -11.63 3.98
N VAL A 202 -3.43 -11.88 2.84
CA VAL A 202 -3.98 -13.19 2.45
C VAL A 202 -3.16 -13.88 1.36
N GLN A 203 -2.00 -13.33 1.02
CA GLN A 203 -1.09 -13.91 0.04
C GLN A 203 -0.48 -15.21 0.57
N GLN A 204 -0.27 -16.18 -0.32
CA GLN A 204 0.49 -17.40 -0.08
C GLN A 204 1.78 -17.33 -0.91
N PRO A 205 2.86 -16.77 -0.35
CA PRO A 205 4.11 -16.55 -1.10
C PRO A 205 4.65 -17.87 -1.65
N GLY A 206 4.84 -17.94 -2.98
CA GLY A 206 5.31 -19.16 -3.65
C GLY A 206 4.34 -20.35 -3.59
N GLY A 207 3.10 -20.16 -3.14
CA GLY A 207 2.14 -21.25 -2.92
C GLY A 207 1.71 -22.03 -4.17
N LEU A 208 1.93 -21.46 -5.37
CA LEU A 208 1.67 -22.09 -6.67
C LEU A 208 2.98 -22.45 -7.42
N GLY A 209 4.10 -22.55 -6.72
CA GLY A 209 5.41 -22.87 -7.29
C GLY A 209 6.06 -21.68 -7.97
N GLU A 210 5.70 -21.38 -9.22
CA GLU A 210 6.27 -20.25 -9.98
C GLU A 210 5.59 -18.90 -9.68
N THR A 211 4.44 -18.90 -9.00
CA THR A 211 3.68 -17.70 -8.63
C THR A 211 3.19 -17.77 -7.18
N SER A 212 2.83 -16.63 -6.62
CA SER A 212 2.15 -16.58 -5.33
C SER A 212 0.69 -17.01 -5.48
N GLY A 213 0.22 -17.84 -4.56
CA GLY A 213 -1.19 -18.09 -4.34
C GLY A 213 -1.81 -17.01 -3.44
N GLY A 214 -3.10 -17.15 -3.15
CA GLY A 214 -3.82 -16.24 -2.26
C GLY A 214 -5.23 -16.71 -1.95
N GLN A 215 -5.79 -16.09 -0.93
CA GLN A 215 -7.11 -16.42 -0.40
C GLN A 215 -7.98 -15.16 -0.38
N ARG A 216 -8.34 -14.67 -1.58
CA ARG A 216 -9.14 -13.45 -1.81
C ARG A 216 -10.39 -13.38 -0.93
N GLU A 217 -11.00 -14.52 -0.66
CA GLU A 217 -12.19 -14.62 0.16
C GLU A 217 -12.03 -14.06 1.58
N PHE A 218 -10.82 -13.99 2.12
CA PHE A 218 -10.55 -13.46 3.45
C PHE A 218 -10.20 -11.97 3.47
N VAL A 219 -10.01 -11.31 2.33
CA VAL A 219 -9.67 -9.89 2.26
C VAL A 219 -10.70 -9.04 3.00
N GLU A 220 -11.98 -9.25 2.75
CA GLU A 220 -13.07 -8.50 3.37
C GLU A 220 -13.08 -8.67 4.90
N TYR A 221 -12.90 -9.90 5.38
CA TYR A 221 -12.90 -10.19 6.83
C TYR A 221 -11.75 -9.48 7.55
N LEU A 222 -10.54 -9.57 6.99
CA LEU A 222 -9.36 -8.95 7.59
C LEU A 222 -9.40 -7.43 7.50
N ALA A 223 -9.88 -6.86 6.39
CA ALA A 223 -10.05 -5.42 6.23
C ALA A 223 -11.01 -4.85 7.29
N ARG A 224 -12.17 -5.49 7.48
CA ARG A 224 -13.14 -5.08 8.51
C ARG A 224 -12.56 -5.17 9.92
N ALA A 225 -11.86 -6.25 10.22
CA ALA A 225 -11.21 -6.43 11.53
C ALA A 225 -10.16 -5.32 11.78
N ALA A 226 -9.35 -4.99 10.79
CA ALA A 226 -8.34 -3.94 10.91
C ALA A 226 -8.96 -2.55 11.10
N VAL A 227 -10.02 -2.22 10.34
CA VAL A 227 -10.74 -0.96 10.52
C VAL A 227 -11.40 -0.90 11.89
N ALA A 228 -11.95 -2.02 12.39
CA ALA A 228 -12.53 -2.11 13.73
C ALA A 228 -11.48 -1.90 14.85
N VAL A 229 -10.21 -2.20 14.62
CA VAL A 229 -9.11 -1.86 15.54
C VAL A 229 -8.77 -0.36 15.51
N GLY A 230 -9.02 0.33 14.39
CA GLY A 230 -8.75 1.76 14.24
C GLY A 230 -7.44 2.07 13.52
N VAL A 231 -7.36 1.76 12.23
CA VAL A 231 -6.22 2.11 11.35
C VAL A 231 -6.42 3.47 10.67
N ALA A 232 -5.34 4.10 10.22
CA ALA A 232 -5.40 5.34 9.46
C ALA A 232 -5.92 5.12 8.03
N GLY A 233 -5.65 3.95 7.44
CA GLY A 233 -6.08 3.63 6.09
C GLY A 233 -6.00 2.15 5.76
N VAL A 234 -6.54 1.80 4.60
CA VAL A 234 -6.51 0.43 4.07
C VAL A 234 -5.87 0.45 2.69
N PHE A 235 -4.96 -0.50 2.47
CA PHE A 235 -4.33 -0.76 1.18
C PHE A 235 -5.04 -1.95 0.53
N ILE A 236 -5.50 -1.78 -0.71
CA ILE A 236 -6.29 -2.77 -1.46
C ILE A 236 -5.79 -2.82 -2.90
N GLU A 237 -5.21 -3.95 -3.32
CA GLU A 237 -5.05 -4.18 -4.76
C GLU A 237 -6.39 -4.59 -5.37
N THR A 238 -6.75 -3.96 -6.48
CA THR A 238 -8.00 -4.19 -7.20
C THR A 238 -7.77 -4.17 -8.70
N HIS A 239 -8.55 -4.96 -9.43
CA HIS A 239 -8.45 -5.09 -10.88
C HIS A 239 -9.82 -5.39 -11.47
N GLN A 240 -10.11 -4.96 -12.70
CA GLN A 240 -11.38 -5.24 -13.37
C GLN A 240 -11.56 -6.73 -13.69
N ASP A 241 -10.45 -7.45 -13.88
CA ASP A 241 -10.41 -8.89 -14.15
C ASP A 241 -9.21 -9.52 -13.43
N PRO A 242 -9.28 -9.74 -12.10
CA PRO A 242 -8.15 -10.24 -11.31
C PRO A 242 -7.61 -11.59 -11.76
N ASP A 243 -8.48 -12.44 -12.31
CA ASP A 243 -8.11 -13.81 -12.66
C ASP A 243 -7.20 -13.86 -13.90
N ASN A 244 -7.25 -12.84 -14.76
CA ASN A 244 -6.37 -12.65 -15.91
C ASN A 244 -5.29 -11.58 -15.69
N ALA A 245 -5.18 -11.02 -14.49
CA ALA A 245 -4.16 -10.03 -14.18
C ALA A 245 -2.75 -10.62 -14.21
N PRO A 246 -1.74 -9.83 -14.63
CA PRO A 246 -0.36 -10.34 -14.79
C PRO A 246 0.34 -10.63 -13.46
N SER A 247 -0.23 -10.21 -12.33
CA SER A 247 0.34 -10.39 -10.98
C SER A 247 -0.73 -10.40 -9.91
N ASP A 248 -0.50 -11.21 -8.86
CA ASP A 248 -1.27 -11.26 -7.59
C ASP A 248 -2.79 -11.42 -7.74
N GLY A 249 -3.24 -11.92 -8.91
CA GLY A 249 -4.66 -12.16 -9.21
C GLY A 249 -5.42 -12.83 -8.07
N PRO A 250 -4.92 -13.95 -7.48
CA PRO A 250 -5.58 -14.65 -6.39
C PRO A 250 -5.86 -13.82 -5.12
N ASN A 251 -5.21 -12.64 -4.97
CA ASN A 251 -5.38 -11.78 -3.81
C ASN A 251 -6.23 -10.54 -4.09
N MET A 252 -6.25 -10.08 -5.35
CA MET A 252 -6.88 -8.81 -5.70
C MET A 252 -8.40 -8.84 -5.56
N VAL A 253 -8.95 -7.74 -5.08
CA VAL A 253 -10.40 -7.51 -5.04
C VAL A 253 -10.90 -7.19 -6.46
N PRO A 254 -11.92 -7.87 -6.97
CA PRO A 254 -12.58 -7.46 -8.21
C PRO A 254 -13.13 -6.02 -8.09
N LEU A 255 -12.92 -5.21 -9.12
CA LEU A 255 -13.29 -3.79 -9.07
C LEU A 255 -14.79 -3.59 -8.83
N ASP A 256 -15.63 -4.47 -9.35
CA ASP A 256 -17.08 -4.45 -9.14
C ASP A 256 -17.50 -4.76 -7.68
N LYS A 257 -16.60 -5.34 -6.88
CA LYS A 257 -16.82 -5.61 -5.44
C LYS A 257 -16.26 -4.50 -4.54
N LEU A 258 -15.42 -3.62 -5.07
CA LEU A 258 -14.73 -2.61 -4.29
C LEU A 258 -15.70 -1.64 -3.59
N GLU A 259 -16.74 -1.18 -4.29
CA GLU A 259 -17.70 -0.24 -3.70
C GLU A 259 -18.41 -0.80 -2.46
N ASN A 260 -18.86 -2.06 -2.53
CA ASN A 260 -19.50 -2.71 -1.39
C ASN A 260 -18.53 -2.89 -0.21
N LEU A 261 -17.28 -3.27 -0.50
CA LEU A 261 -16.25 -3.35 0.54
C LEU A 261 -16.02 -1.99 1.19
N LEU A 262 -15.80 -0.93 0.41
CA LEU A 262 -15.56 0.40 0.96
C LEU A 262 -16.74 0.93 1.76
N LYS A 263 -17.98 0.62 1.36
CA LYS A 263 -19.17 0.96 2.15
C LYS A 263 -19.09 0.35 3.56
N GLN A 264 -18.80 -0.94 3.65
CA GLN A 264 -18.68 -1.64 4.94
C GLN A 264 -17.57 -1.04 5.81
N LEU A 265 -16.39 -0.76 5.21
CA LEU A 265 -15.28 -0.16 5.92
C LEU A 265 -15.62 1.24 6.43
N ASN A 266 -16.31 2.05 5.62
CA ASN A 266 -16.80 3.37 6.01
C ASN A 266 -17.77 3.32 7.20
N ASP A 267 -18.70 2.38 7.18
CA ASP A 267 -19.69 2.24 8.25
C ASP A 267 -19.03 1.86 9.58
N ILE A 268 -18.03 0.97 9.54
CA ILE A 268 -17.23 0.58 10.71
C ILE A 268 -16.37 1.75 11.20
N ASP A 269 -15.67 2.46 10.32
CA ASP A 269 -14.80 3.59 10.68
C ASP A 269 -15.59 4.71 11.34
N ASN A 270 -16.76 5.05 10.80
CA ASN A 270 -17.67 6.03 11.38
C ASN A 270 -18.20 5.64 12.77
N LEU A 271 -18.26 4.35 13.08
CA LEU A 271 -18.67 3.86 14.40
C LEU A 271 -17.56 4.04 15.44
N ILE A 272 -16.29 3.86 15.02
CA ILE A 272 -15.14 3.80 15.92
C ILE A 272 -14.50 5.17 16.11
N LYS A 273 -14.38 5.96 15.04
CA LYS A 273 -13.78 7.30 15.07
C LYS A 273 -14.86 8.38 15.18
N LYS A 274 -15.45 8.46 16.35
CA LYS A 274 -16.43 9.52 16.71
C LYS A 274 -15.76 10.73 17.27
#